data_b6f63f47cfded701bee85ad51b325804
#
_entry.id   b6f63f47cfded701bee85ad51b325804
#
_cell.length_a   1.000
_cell.length_b   1.000
_cell.length_c   1.000
_cell.angle_alpha   90.00
_cell.angle_beta   90.00
_cell.angle_gamma   90.00
#
_symmetry.space_group_name_H-M   'P 1'
#
loop_
_entity.id
_entity.type
_entity.pdbx_description
1 polymer ?
#
loop_
_entity_poly.entity_id
_entity_poly.type
_entity_poly.pdbx_seq_one_letter_code
_entity_poly.pdbx_strand_id
1 'polypeptide(L)'
;MLNMTKKIAFVLLFISGAVFTGCSSDEKENENVVVDTATLKTFKDVTFSLDTEEGFDAGRFFSTETGKSYKKAQIDAATLPKIDIAFYGGSFSLNFFTTPNDAEYGIAKATTTDFINYVTTQYTVDQFNKLEKGEDLNGLTIVNDKESFPDSKLPLVVLFKNAAGKKGVIYVKSVHRVGSNPRIVADIKIQK
;
A
#
# COMPACT_ATOMS: atom_id res chain seq x y z
N MET A 1 -68.03 -38.56 -6.19
CA MET A 1 -67.30 -37.56 -5.40
C MET A 1 -65.84 -37.66 -5.80
N LEU A 2 -65.35 -36.62 -6.42
CA LEU A 2 -64.09 -36.61 -7.18
C LEU A 2 -62.87 -36.31 -6.25
N ASN A 3 -61.92 -37.22 -6.23
CA ASN A 3 -60.62 -36.97 -5.63
C ASN A 3 -59.64 -36.43 -6.70
N MET A 4 -59.24 -35.18 -6.58
CA MET A 4 -58.23 -34.57 -7.43
C MET A 4 -56.85 -34.70 -6.75
N THR A 5 -56.04 -35.60 -7.25
CA THR A 5 -54.62 -35.73 -6.92
C THR A 5 -53.81 -34.70 -7.70
N LYS A 6 -53.20 -33.75 -7.01
CA LYS A 6 -52.26 -32.79 -7.59
C LYS A 6 -50.89 -33.45 -7.81
N LYS A 7 -50.50 -33.60 -9.07
CA LYS A 7 -49.15 -34.01 -9.46
C LYS A 7 -48.23 -32.78 -9.42
N ILE A 8 -47.22 -32.83 -8.54
CA ILE A 8 -46.12 -31.84 -8.52
C ILE A 8 -45.04 -32.34 -9.49
N ALA A 9 -44.85 -31.61 -10.57
CA ALA A 9 -43.78 -31.88 -11.51
C ALA A 9 -42.48 -31.24 -10.97
N PHE A 10 -41.50 -32.09 -10.70
CA PHE A 10 -40.13 -31.67 -10.37
C PHE A 10 -39.38 -31.42 -11.67
N VAL A 11 -39.05 -30.15 -11.96
CA VAL A 11 -38.19 -29.77 -13.08
C VAL A 11 -36.76 -29.80 -12.58
N LEU A 12 -36.01 -30.81 -12.99
CA LEU A 12 -34.57 -30.89 -12.82
C LEU A 12 -33.91 -30.05 -13.90
N LEU A 13 -33.38 -28.91 -13.50
CA LEU A 13 -32.54 -28.05 -14.36
C LEU A 13 -31.13 -28.59 -14.35
N PHE A 14 -30.71 -29.26 -15.41
CA PHE A 14 -29.30 -29.61 -15.66
C PHE A 14 -28.53 -28.36 -16.10
N ILE A 15 -27.71 -27.83 -15.19
CA ILE A 15 -26.71 -26.81 -15.56
C ILE A 15 -25.45 -27.56 -16.01
N SER A 16 -25.27 -27.65 -17.32
CA SER A 16 -24.02 -28.11 -17.95
C SER A 16 -22.95 -27.06 -17.72
N GLY A 17 -22.03 -27.30 -16.79
CA GLY A 17 -20.84 -26.49 -16.57
C GLY A 17 -19.88 -26.65 -17.74
N ALA A 18 -19.73 -25.62 -18.55
CA ALA A 18 -18.61 -25.51 -19.49
C ALA A 18 -17.34 -25.22 -18.70
N VAL A 19 -16.46 -26.20 -18.60
CA VAL A 19 -15.11 -26.03 -18.06
C VAL A 19 -14.28 -25.34 -19.15
N PHE A 20 -14.13 -24.03 -19.05
CA PHE A 20 -13.11 -23.32 -19.82
C PHE A 20 -11.77 -23.49 -19.11
N THR A 21 -10.97 -24.43 -19.60
CA THR A 21 -9.52 -24.44 -19.28
C THR A 21 -8.84 -23.37 -20.14
N GLY A 22 -8.92 -22.14 -19.68
CA GLY A 22 -8.06 -21.07 -20.16
C GLY A 22 -6.79 -21.09 -19.33
N CYS A 23 -5.68 -21.57 -19.86
CA CYS A 23 -4.36 -21.20 -19.37
C CYS A 23 -4.14 -19.73 -19.72
N SER A 24 -4.50 -18.82 -18.81
CA SER A 24 -3.90 -17.49 -18.77
C SER A 24 -2.74 -17.57 -17.79
N SER A 25 -1.57 -17.17 -18.24
CA SER A 25 -0.44 -16.86 -17.38
C SER A 25 -0.89 -15.74 -16.44
N ASP A 26 -1.35 -16.13 -15.23
CA ASP A 26 -1.65 -15.19 -14.18
C ASP A 26 -0.34 -14.50 -13.78
N GLU A 27 -0.10 -13.34 -14.34
CA GLU A 27 0.72 -12.33 -13.66
C GLU A 27 0.06 -12.13 -12.29
N LYS A 28 0.69 -12.64 -11.25
CA LYS A 28 0.26 -12.39 -9.88
C LYS A 28 0.47 -10.89 -9.61
N GLU A 29 -0.53 -10.07 -9.93
CA GLU A 29 -0.60 -8.74 -9.36
C GLU A 29 -0.53 -8.90 -7.85
N ASN A 30 0.48 -8.33 -7.22
CA ASN A 30 0.57 -8.22 -5.76
C ASN A 30 -0.56 -7.30 -5.29
N GLU A 31 -1.75 -7.84 -5.17
CA GLU A 31 -2.87 -7.13 -4.55
C GLU A 31 -2.63 -7.13 -3.03
N ASN A 32 -2.23 -5.98 -2.52
CA ASN A 32 -2.13 -5.78 -1.08
C ASN A 32 -3.52 -5.98 -0.47
N VAL A 33 -3.59 -6.76 0.61
CA VAL A 33 -4.85 -6.97 1.32
C VAL A 33 -5.34 -5.64 1.88
N VAL A 34 -6.46 -5.16 1.38
CA VAL A 34 -7.11 -3.93 1.85
C VAL A 34 -8.16 -4.29 2.88
N VAL A 35 -8.02 -3.78 4.09
CA VAL A 35 -9.04 -3.88 5.15
C VAL A 35 -9.54 -2.48 5.43
N ASP A 36 -10.77 -2.22 5.10
CA ASP A 36 -11.37 -0.91 5.20
C ASP A 36 -12.36 -0.84 6.37
N THR A 37 -12.23 0.19 7.20
CA THR A 37 -13.30 0.63 8.12
C THR A 37 -14.04 1.83 7.55
N ALA A 38 -15.00 2.38 8.29
CA ALA A 38 -15.75 3.57 7.84
C ALA A 38 -14.84 4.78 7.53
N THR A 39 -13.77 4.98 8.31
CA THR A 39 -12.93 6.18 8.27
C THR A 39 -11.44 5.91 8.05
N LEU A 40 -11.04 4.62 7.96
CA LEU A 40 -9.64 4.22 7.83
C LEU A 40 -9.49 3.16 6.73
N LYS A 41 -8.52 3.35 5.83
CA LYS A 41 -8.00 2.33 4.93
C LYS A 41 -6.77 1.68 5.52
N THR A 42 -6.66 0.37 5.39
CA THR A 42 -5.47 -0.40 5.83
C THR A 42 -4.97 -1.26 4.69
N PHE A 43 -3.70 -1.12 4.36
CA PHE A 43 -2.97 -1.95 3.39
C PHE A 43 -1.95 -2.77 4.16
N LYS A 44 -1.96 -4.09 3.98
CA LYS A 44 -1.05 -5.01 4.66
C LYS A 44 -0.01 -5.54 3.71
N ASP A 45 1.20 -5.77 4.25
CA ASP A 45 2.31 -6.40 3.54
C ASP A 45 2.72 -5.69 2.24
N VAL A 46 2.52 -4.37 2.21
CA VAL A 46 2.98 -3.54 1.10
C VAL A 46 4.49 -3.66 0.97
N THR A 47 4.93 -4.05 -0.19
CA THR A 47 6.36 -4.14 -0.50
C THR A 47 6.80 -2.95 -1.33
N PHE A 48 7.89 -2.33 -0.90
CA PHE A 48 8.61 -1.31 -1.67
C PHE A 48 9.97 -1.87 -2.05
N SER A 49 10.36 -1.69 -3.31
CA SER A 49 11.69 -2.02 -3.80
C SER A 49 12.21 -0.91 -4.71
N LEU A 50 13.52 -0.84 -4.90
CA LEU A 50 14.08 0.08 -5.90
C LEU A 50 13.75 -0.43 -7.30
N ASP A 51 13.53 0.48 -8.25
CA ASP A 51 13.15 0.17 -9.64
C ASP A 51 14.21 -0.66 -10.39
N THR A 52 15.42 -0.74 -9.84
CA THR A 52 16.56 -1.48 -10.40
C THR A 52 16.62 -2.95 -9.96
N GLU A 53 15.72 -3.41 -9.09
CA GLU A 53 15.72 -4.80 -8.62
C GLU A 53 15.09 -5.71 -9.66
N GLU A 54 15.93 -6.54 -10.28
CA GLU A 54 15.52 -7.47 -11.33
C GLU A 54 14.66 -8.60 -10.74
N GLY A 55 13.59 -8.98 -11.43
CA GLY A 55 12.70 -10.07 -10.99
C GLY A 55 11.74 -9.70 -9.86
N PHE A 56 11.62 -8.42 -9.51
CA PHE A 56 10.72 -7.94 -8.47
C PHE A 56 9.66 -6.99 -9.06
N ASP A 57 8.38 -7.30 -8.88
CA ASP A 57 7.28 -6.51 -9.46
C ASP A 57 6.88 -5.30 -8.62
N ALA A 58 7.21 -5.29 -7.33
CA ALA A 58 6.99 -4.12 -6.50
C ALA A 58 7.95 -2.98 -6.89
N GLY A 59 7.41 -1.79 -7.05
CA GLY A 59 8.19 -0.58 -7.30
C GLY A 59 8.40 0.24 -6.03
N ARG A 60 9.02 1.41 -6.19
CA ARG A 60 9.26 2.34 -5.09
C ARG A 60 8.10 3.29 -4.81
N PHE A 61 7.13 3.38 -5.71
CA PHE A 61 5.99 4.29 -5.61
C PHE A 61 4.75 3.55 -5.18
N PHE A 62 3.91 4.19 -4.36
CA PHE A 62 2.68 3.59 -3.89
C PHE A 62 1.54 4.60 -3.94
N SER A 63 0.34 4.11 -4.24
CA SER A 63 -0.89 4.88 -4.22
C SER A 63 -1.80 4.39 -3.10
N THR A 64 -2.10 5.27 -2.15
CA THR A 64 -3.11 4.98 -1.10
C THR A 64 -4.55 5.02 -1.64
N GLU A 65 -4.75 5.55 -2.85
CA GLU A 65 -6.06 5.48 -3.53
C GLU A 65 -6.32 4.08 -4.07
N THR A 66 -5.36 3.52 -4.83
CA THR A 66 -5.51 2.24 -5.54
C THR A 66 -5.01 1.02 -4.74
N GLY A 67 -4.18 1.22 -3.71
CA GLY A 67 -3.53 0.15 -2.97
C GLY A 67 -2.41 -0.57 -3.72
N LYS A 68 -1.91 0.01 -4.82
CA LYS A 68 -0.89 -0.61 -5.69
C LYS A 68 0.46 0.06 -5.57
N SER A 69 1.52 -0.75 -5.72
CA SER A 69 2.89 -0.29 -5.91
C SER A 69 3.21 -0.15 -7.40
N TYR A 70 4.08 0.80 -7.75
CA TYR A 70 4.44 1.11 -9.13
C TYR A 70 5.95 1.29 -9.27
N LYS A 71 6.52 0.76 -10.36
CA LYS A 71 7.82 1.19 -10.87
C LYS A 71 7.66 2.53 -11.61
N LYS A 72 8.71 3.34 -11.68
CA LYS A 72 8.67 4.62 -12.41
C LYS A 72 8.13 4.48 -13.84
N ALA A 73 8.54 3.42 -14.54
CA ALA A 73 8.12 3.16 -15.92
C ALA A 73 6.61 2.85 -16.08
N GLN A 74 5.93 2.50 -14.98
CA GLN A 74 4.49 2.19 -14.96
C GLN A 74 3.62 3.42 -14.66
N ILE A 75 4.25 4.56 -14.32
CA ILE A 75 3.52 5.78 -13.97
C ILE A 75 3.21 6.55 -15.26
N ASP A 76 1.95 6.62 -15.58
CA ASP A 76 1.38 7.37 -16.70
C ASP A 76 0.54 8.57 -16.24
N ALA A 77 -0.11 9.25 -17.16
CA ALA A 77 -0.94 10.42 -16.85
C ALA A 77 -2.17 10.09 -15.98
N ALA A 78 -2.66 8.84 -16.01
CA ALA A 78 -3.81 8.41 -15.22
C ALA A 78 -3.44 7.98 -13.80
N THR A 79 -2.25 7.40 -13.63
CA THR A 79 -1.73 6.95 -12.33
C THR A 79 -1.02 8.05 -11.56
N LEU A 80 -0.35 8.98 -12.26
CA LEU A 80 0.44 10.05 -11.67
C LEU A 80 -0.25 10.83 -10.53
N PRO A 81 -1.50 11.30 -10.68
CA PRO A 81 -2.17 12.06 -9.62
C PRO A 81 -2.53 11.23 -8.38
N LYS A 82 -2.43 9.91 -8.47
CA LYS A 82 -2.79 8.96 -7.41
C LYS A 82 -1.60 8.50 -6.58
N ILE A 83 -0.39 8.67 -7.09
CA ILE A 83 0.83 8.30 -6.38
C ILE A 83 1.10 9.31 -5.27
N ASP A 84 1.17 8.85 -4.04
CA ASP A 84 1.36 9.72 -2.87
C ASP A 84 2.53 9.31 -1.97
N ILE A 85 3.12 8.14 -2.14
CA ILE A 85 4.28 7.69 -1.38
C ILE A 85 5.40 7.27 -2.33
N ALA A 86 6.63 7.70 -2.06
CA ALA A 86 7.83 7.20 -2.68
C ALA A 86 8.82 6.69 -1.62
N PHE A 87 9.50 5.58 -1.92
CA PHE A 87 10.52 4.99 -1.04
C PHE A 87 11.91 5.20 -1.61
N TYR A 88 12.85 5.55 -0.74
CA TYR A 88 14.27 5.62 -1.04
C TYR A 88 15.07 4.75 -0.06
N GLY A 89 16.06 4.03 -0.58
CA GLY A 89 16.98 3.25 0.21
C GLY A 89 18.40 3.44 -0.27
N GLY A 90 19.28 3.85 0.64
CA GLY A 90 20.69 4.09 0.36
C GLY A 90 21.59 2.91 0.70
N SER A 91 22.85 2.99 0.27
CA SER A 91 23.87 1.94 0.46
C SER A 91 24.32 1.75 1.91
N PHE A 92 24.09 2.73 2.79
CA PHE A 92 24.54 2.69 4.19
C PHE A 92 23.44 2.32 5.18
N SER A 93 22.51 1.45 4.78
CA SER A 93 21.38 1.05 5.63
C SER A 93 20.49 2.22 6.06
N LEU A 94 20.46 3.29 5.27
CA LEU A 94 19.58 4.43 5.47
C LEU A 94 18.39 4.34 4.53
N ASN A 95 17.21 4.46 5.08
CA ASN A 95 15.95 4.38 4.36
C ASN A 95 15.09 5.60 4.71
N PHE A 96 14.28 6.05 3.78
CA PHE A 96 13.26 7.06 4.05
C PHE A 96 12.12 6.99 3.03
N PHE A 97 10.97 7.47 3.44
CA PHE A 97 9.87 7.79 2.54
C PHE A 97 9.93 9.26 2.18
N THR A 98 9.58 9.56 0.96
CA THR A 98 9.61 10.92 0.44
C THR A 98 8.45 11.16 -0.52
N THR A 99 8.29 12.42 -0.87
CA THR A 99 7.27 12.86 -1.82
C THR A 99 7.56 12.37 -3.23
N PRO A 100 6.54 11.90 -3.99
CA PRO A 100 6.74 11.48 -5.38
C PRO A 100 7.26 12.58 -6.30
N ASN A 101 7.03 13.86 -5.99
CA ASN A 101 7.54 14.99 -6.78
C ASN A 101 8.98 15.39 -6.44
N ASP A 102 9.70 14.58 -5.66
CA ASP A 102 11.12 14.80 -5.42
C ASP A 102 11.89 14.89 -6.74
N ALA A 103 12.75 15.90 -6.86
CA ALA A 103 13.50 16.16 -8.08
C ALA A 103 14.38 14.96 -8.51
N GLU A 104 14.83 14.15 -7.56
CA GLU A 104 15.62 12.94 -7.81
C GLU A 104 14.89 11.93 -8.71
N TYR A 105 13.55 11.84 -8.61
CA TYR A 105 12.78 10.91 -9.44
C TYR A 105 12.48 11.43 -10.82
N GLY A 106 12.57 12.74 -11.04
CA GLY A 106 12.29 13.36 -12.32
C GLY A 106 10.85 13.11 -12.81
N ILE A 107 9.87 13.02 -11.89
CA ILE A 107 8.46 12.85 -12.20
C ILE A 107 7.78 14.21 -12.11
N ALA A 108 7.64 14.87 -13.28
CA ALA A 108 7.00 16.18 -13.34
C ALA A 108 5.53 16.10 -12.90
N LYS A 109 5.08 17.09 -12.11
CA LYS A 109 3.68 17.22 -11.66
C LYS A 109 3.18 16.08 -10.75
N ALA A 110 4.07 15.32 -10.14
CA ALA A 110 3.68 14.37 -9.11
C ALA A 110 3.12 15.08 -7.87
N THR A 111 2.40 14.35 -7.03
CA THR A 111 1.80 14.89 -5.80
C THR A 111 2.88 15.19 -4.76
N THR A 112 2.53 16.03 -3.78
CA THR A 112 3.38 16.33 -2.62
C THR A 112 2.86 15.59 -1.39
N THR A 113 3.78 15.04 -0.58
CA THR A 113 3.46 14.38 0.68
C THR A 113 4.51 14.75 1.71
N ASP A 114 4.09 15.16 2.90
CA ASP A 114 4.97 15.40 4.04
C ASP A 114 5.23 14.09 4.78
N PHE A 115 6.47 13.85 5.22
CA PHE A 115 6.85 12.67 6.00
C PHE A 115 7.59 13.05 7.27
N ILE A 116 7.35 12.30 8.35
CA ILE A 116 8.23 12.21 9.50
C ILE A 116 8.78 10.79 9.52
N ASN A 117 10.00 10.63 9.02
CA ASN A 117 10.66 9.34 8.88
C ASN A 117 11.25 8.82 10.18
N TYR A 118 11.61 9.71 11.10
CA TYR A 118 12.19 9.35 12.38
C TYR A 118 11.30 9.79 13.53
N VAL A 119 10.21 9.05 13.73
CA VAL A 119 9.25 9.33 14.80
C VAL A 119 9.80 8.85 16.14
N THR A 120 10.07 9.78 17.04
CA THR A 120 10.62 9.47 18.38
C THR A 120 9.58 9.49 19.49
N THR A 121 8.53 10.31 19.39
CA THR A 121 7.60 10.57 20.48
C THR A 121 6.13 10.69 20.09
N GLN A 122 5.82 11.01 18.84
CA GLN A 122 4.42 11.32 18.46
C GLN A 122 3.55 10.09 18.28
N TYR A 123 4.15 8.96 17.88
CA TYR A 123 3.41 7.76 17.55
C TYR A 123 4.29 6.52 17.72
N THR A 124 3.70 5.44 18.23
CA THR A 124 4.40 4.18 18.51
C THR A 124 3.83 3.03 17.69
N VAL A 125 4.58 1.93 17.62
CA VAL A 125 4.10 0.66 17.01
C VAL A 125 2.84 0.15 17.70
N ASP A 126 2.76 0.27 19.04
CA ASP A 126 1.57 -0.15 19.78
C ASP A 126 0.34 0.69 19.42
N GLN A 127 0.51 2.00 19.21
CA GLN A 127 -0.57 2.87 18.76
C GLN A 127 -0.99 2.50 17.33
N PHE A 128 -0.04 2.18 16.42
CA PHE A 128 -0.37 1.68 15.09
C PHE A 128 -1.21 0.41 15.16
N ASN A 129 -0.85 -0.54 16.00
CA ASN A 129 -1.58 -1.80 16.14
C ASN A 129 -3.03 -1.60 16.63
N LYS A 130 -3.24 -0.61 17.51
CA LYS A 130 -4.55 -0.27 18.09
C LYS A 130 -5.36 0.71 17.23
N LEU A 131 -4.78 1.27 16.18
CA LEU A 131 -5.44 2.26 15.33
C LEU A 131 -6.58 1.61 14.53
N GLU A 132 -7.82 1.99 14.80
CA GLU A 132 -9.03 1.49 14.14
C GLU A 132 -9.85 2.59 13.44
N LYS A 133 -9.63 3.85 13.80
CA LYS A 133 -10.39 4.98 13.29
C LYS A 133 -9.47 6.06 12.72
N GLY A 134 -9.85 6.61 11.56
CA GLY A 134 -9.09 7.69 10.93
C GLY A 134 -9.03 8.96 11.79
N GLU A 135 -10.06 9.24 12.59
CA GLU A 135 -10.13 10.40 13.48
C GLU A 135 -9.02 10.42 14.53
N ASP A 136 -8.52 9.25 14.93
CA ASP A 136 -7.43 9.13 15.90
C ASP A 136 -6.12 9.77 15.40
N LEU A 137 -6.01 9.99 14.08
CA LEU A 137 -4.88 10.65 13.45
C LEU A 137 -5.02 12.20 13.41
N ASN A 138 -6.20 12.76 13.74
CA ASN A 138 -6.45 14.20 13.59
C ASN A 138 -5.48 15.06 14.41
N GLY A 139 -5.11 14.62 15.61
CA GLY A 139 -4.19 15.33 16.50
C GLY A 139 -2.73 15.36 16.07
N LEU A 140 -2.32 14.55 15.08
CA LEU A 140 -0.93 14.50 14.65
C LEU A 140 -0.53 15.77 13.88
N THR A 141 0.65 16.31 14.20
CA THR A 141 1.28 17.38 13.43
C THR A 141 2.35 16.75 12.55
N ILE A 142 2.19 16.80 11.23
CA ILE A 142 3.09 16.17 10.28
C ILE A 142 3.69 17.26 9.40
N VAL A 143 5.00 17.46 9.57
CA VAL A 143 5.85 18.37 8.78
C VAL A 143 7.07 17.57 8.39
N ASN A 144 7.50 17.67 7.14
CA ASN A 144 8.63 16.90 6.62
C ASN A 144 9.90 17.13 7.46
N ASP A 145 10.44 16.06 8.07
CA ASP A 145 11.62 16.08 8.92
C ASP A 145 12.95 15.99 8.12
N LYS A 146 12.88 15.55 6.86
CA LYS A 146 14.06 15.24 6.01
C LYS A 146 15.03 14.24 6.65
N GLU A 147 14.56 13.46 7.60
CA GLU A 147 15.35 12.45 8.28
C GLU A 147 15.28 11.09 7.55
N SER A 148 16.11 10.17 8.00
CA SER A 148 16.13 8.79 7.55
C SER A 148 16.16 7.83 8.74
N PHE A 149 15.79 6.59 8.53
CA PHE A 149 15.89 5.56 9.55
C PHE A 149 16.83 4.43 9.13
N PRO A 150 17.67 3.94 10.06
CA PRO A 150 18.54 2.81 9.80
C PRO A 150 17.81 1.48 9.98
N ASP A 151 18.28 0.43 9.30
CA ASP A 151 17.75 -0.95 9.42
C ASP A 151 17.71 -1.44 10.87
N SER A 152 18.68 -1.03 11.69
CA SER A 152 18.80 -1.44 13.10
C SER A 152 17.69 -0.91 14.01
N LYS A 153 16.85 0.01 13.54
CA LYS A 153 15.72 0.57 14.30
C LYS A 153 14.37 -0.09 13.99
N LEU A 154 14.37 -1.04 13.06
CA LEU A 154 13.13 -1.77 12.73
C LEU A 154 12.73 -2.76 13.83
N PRO A 155 11.43 -2.96 14.07
CA PRO A 155 10.31 -2.29 13.41
C PRO A 155 10.06 -0.88 13.94
N LEU A 156 9.58 0.02 13.07
CA LEU A 156 9.27 1.40 13.44
C LEU A 156 8.05 1.93 12.69
N VAL A 157 7.61 3.14 13.04
CA VAL A 157 6.54 3.84 12.32
C VAL A 157 7.07 5.12 11.67
N VAL A 158 6.47 5.44 10.52
CA VAL A 158 6.67 6.69 9.77
C VAL A 158 5.31 7.35 9.64
N LEU A 159 5.24 8.66 9.89
CA LEU A 159 4.01 9.44 9.72
C LEU A 159 4.01 10.14 8.38
N PHE A 160 2.85 10.26 7.74
CA PHE A 160 2.73 11.03 6.51
C PHE A 160 1.42 11.80 6.42
N LYS A 161 1.44 12.87 5.60
CA LYS A 161 0.26 13.65 5.23
C LYS A 161 0.32 13.90 3.73
N ASN A 162 -0.63 13.32 2.98
CA ASN A 162 -0.66 13.44 1.53
C ASN A 162 -1.23 14.79 1.05
N ALA A 163 -1.19 15.02 -0.26
CA ALA A 163 -1.67 16.26 -0.90
C ALA A 163 -3.14 16.57 -0.63
N ALA A 164 -3.98 15.56 -0.35
CA ALA A 164 -5.38 15.74 0.04
C ALA A 164 -5.54 16.10 1.53
N GLY A 165 -4.44 16.25 2.27
CA GLY A 165 -4.44 16.55 3.70
C GLY A 165 -4.74 15.34 4.60
N LYS A 166 -4.90 14.15 4.02
CA LYS A 166 -5.15 12.92 4.76
C LYS A 166 -3.88 12.47 5.46
N LYS A 167 -4.00 12.15 6.74
CA LYS A 167 -2.91 11.66 7.57
C LYS A 167 -2.88 10.15 7.59
N GLY A 168 -1.67 9.59 7.60
CA GLY A 168 -1.46 8.16 7.66
C GLY A 168 -0.21 7.77 8.43
N VAL A 169 -0.10 6.49 8.70
CA VAL A 169 1.00 5.85 9.42
C VAL A 169 1.47 4.65 8.63
N ILE A 170 2.77 4.55 8.41
CA ILE A 170 3.45 3.40 7.81
C ILE A 170 4.16 2.65 8.93
N TYR A 171 3.81 1.38 9.14
CA TYR A 171 4.52 0.47 10.04
C TYR A 171 5.52 -0.34 9.22
N VAL A 172 6.78 0.03 9.28
CA VAL A 172 7.88 -0.67 8.59
C VAL A 172 8.27 -1.89 9.42
N LYS A 173 8.00 -3.09 8.89
CA LYS A 173 8.19 -4.36 9.59
C LYS A 173 9.61 -4.90 9.45
N SER A 174 10.10 -4.90 8.23
CA SER A 174 11.39 -5.52 7.89
C SER A 174 12.03 -4.88 6.67
N VAL A 175 13.34 -5.06 6.56
CA VAL A 175 14.12 -4.74 5.38
C VAL A 175 14.90 -5.99 4.94
N HIS A 176 14.92 -6.21 3.64
CA HIS A 176 15.79 -7.18 2.98
C HIS A 176 16.70 -6.43 2.02
N ARG A 177 17.99 -6.73 2.06
CA ARG A 177 18.95 -6.12 1.14
C ARG A 177 19.51 -7.18 0.21
N VAL A 178 19.48 -6.87 -1.09
CA VAL A 178 20.21 -7.61 -2.11
C VAL A 178 21.32 -6.66 -2.60
N GLY A 179 22.53 -6.91 -2.14
CA GLY A 179 23.62 -5.95 -2.33
C GLY A 179 23.33 -4.64 -1.59
N SER A 180 23.33 -3.52 -2.33
CA SER A 180 22.98 -2.19 -1.81
C SER A 180 21.50 -1.86 -1.93
N ASN A 181 20.71 -2.69 -2.58
CA ASN A 181 19.29 -2.41 -2.85
C ASN A 181 18.39 -2.91 -1.73
N PRO A 182 17.73 -2.03 -0.98
CA PRO A 182 16.77 -2.43 0.04
C PRO A 182 15.41 -2.73 -0.58
N ARG A 183 14.77 -3.76 -0.01
CA ARG A 183 13.35 -4.04 -0.16
C ARG A 183 12.74 -4.02 1.22
N ILE A 184 11.71 -3.24 1.43
CA ILE A 184 11.02 -3.18 2.72
C ILE A 184 9.59 -3.71 2.61
N VAL A 185 9.10 -4.26 3.72
CA VAL A 185 7.71 -4.67 3.89
C VAL A 185 7.09 -3.82 4.98
N ALA A 186 5.93 -3.26 4.69
CA ALA A 186 5.24 -2.36 5.60
C ALA A 186 3.72 -2.57 5.58
N ASP A 187 3.06 -2.23 6.68
CA ASP A 187 1.62 -2.00 6.71
C ASP A 187 1.35 -0.50 6.70
N ILE A 188 0.31 -0.08 6.00
CA ILE A 188 -0.05 1.34 5.88
C ILE A 188 -1.49 1.53 6.34
N LYS A 189 -1.72 2.51 7.21
CA LYS A 189 -3.06 2.97 7.60
C LYS A 189 -3.21 4.45 7.27
N ILE A 190 -4.32 4.83 6.62
CA ILE A 190 -4.58 6.22 6.22
C ILE A 190 -6.07 6.57 6.38
N GLN A 191 -6.33 7.82 6.71
CA GLN A 191 -7.69 8.41 6.71
C GLN A 191 -8.37 8.28 5.34
N LYS A 192 -9.68 8.04 5.35
CA LYS A 192 -10.52 8.05 4.13
C LYS A 192 -10.93 9.43 3.70
#